data_82483cd5889d3b2b5e870b38338bb963
#
_entry.id   82483cd5889d3b2b5e870b38338bb963
#
_cell.length_a   1.000
_cell.length_b   1.000
_cell.length_c   1.000
_cell.angle_alpha   90.00
_cell.angle_beta   90.00
_cell.angle_gamma   90.00
#
_symmetry.space_group_name_H-M   'P 1'
#
loop_
_entity.id
_entity.type
_entity.pdbx_description
1 polymer ?
#
loop_
_entity_poly.entity_id
_entity_poly.type
_entity_poly.pdbx_seq_one_letter_code
_entity_poly.pdbx_strand_id
1 'polypeptide(L)'
;MTIDEISTVLYVGAGTMGCANSLVAAVRGYDVVLHDARPENLDAVAHHHDEIAAFLVEVGFCGPDDVAAARPRISTESDLERAVADADLVSESVFEDLALKRDVHRALDQA
;
A
#
# COMPACT_ATOMS: atom_id res chain seq x y z
N MET A 1 2.15 -13.21 -16.03
CA MET A 1 2.72 -11.86 -15.79
C MET A 1 4.13 -11.98 -15.24
N THR A 2 5.06 -11.26 -15.80
CA THR A 2 6.44 -11.19 -15.31
C THR A 2 6.61 -10.00 -14.36
N ILE A 3 7.71 -9.97 -13.59
CA ILE A 3 8.01 -8.84 -12.70
C ILE A 3 8.07 -7.52 -13.46
N ASP A 4 8.60 -7.51 -14.68
CA ASP A 4 8.71 -6.29 -15.49
C ASP A 4 7.36 -5.73 -15.93
N GLU A 5 6.31 -6.54 -15.89
CA GLU A 5 4.95 -6.13 -16.26
C GLU A 5 4.16 -5.54 -15.08
N ILE A 6 4.68 -5.67 -13.87
CA ILE A 6 4.02 -5.14 -12.66
C ILE A 6 4.31 -3.65 -12.56
N SER A 7 3.26 -2.83 -12.58
CA SER A 7 3.37 -1.38 -12.39
C SER A 7 2.56 -0.87 -11.22
N THR A 8 1.44 -1.51 -10.91
CA THR A 8 0.54 -1.09 -9.82
C THR A 8 0.41 -2.19 -8.78
N VAL A 9 0.71 -1.86 -7.53
CA VAL A 9 0.61 -2.78 -6.40
C VAL A 9 -0.47 -2.30 -5.45
N LEU A 10 -1.40 -3.20 -5.14
CA LEU A 10 -2.42 -2.95 -4.12
C LEU A 10 -1.98 -3.56 -2.79
N TYR A 11 -1.97 -2.74 -1.75
CA TYR A 11 -1.78 -3.20 -0.37
C TYR A 11 -3.13 -3.19 0.34
N VAL A 12 -3.58 -4.34 0.78
CA VAL A 12 -4.81 -4.51 1.55
C VAL A 12 -4.45 -4.48 3.03
N GLY A 13 -4.96 -3.48 3.72
CA GLY A 13 -4.61 -3.21 5.11
C GLY A 13 -3.60 -2.06 5.23
N ALA A 14 -4.06 -0.91 5.72
CA ALA A 14 -3.26 0.31 5.85
C ALA A 14 -2.71 0.50 7.27
N GLY A 15 -2.38 -0.60 7.95
CA GLY A 15 -1.67 -0.57 9.22
C GLY A 15 -0.18 -0.27 9.03
N THR A 16 0.59 -0.40 10.11
CA THR A 16 2.02 -0.03 10.11
C THR A 16 2.81 -0.75 9.01
N MET A 17 2.60 -2.05 8.84
CA MET A 17 3.33 -2.82 7.83
C MET A 17 2.88 -2.47 6.40
N GLY A 18 1.58 -2.26 6.19
CA GLY A 18 1.07 -1.84 4.90
C GLY A 18 1.62 -0.47 4.49
N CYS A 19 1.69 0.47 5.43
CA CYS A 19 2.27 1.78 5.18
C CYS A 19 3.77 1.69 4.87
N ALA A 20 4.52 0.87 5.62
CA ALA A 20 5.95 0.72 5.39
C ALA A 20 6.24 0.09 4.02
N ASN A 21 5.58 -1.00 3.70
CA ASN A 21 5.79 -1.73 2.45
C ASN A 21 5.34 -0.91 1.25
N SER A 22 4.23 -0.19 1.36
CA SER A 22 3.72 0.65 0.28
C SER A 22 4.66 1.81 -0.05
N LEU A 23 5.22 2.45 0.97
CA LEU A 23 6.18 3.53 0.76
C LEU A 23 7.45 3.02 0.07
N VAL A 24 7.98 1.88 0.51
CA VAL A 24 9.16 1.27 -0.11
C VAL A 24 8.89 0.96 -1.58
N ALA A 25 7.73 0.39 -1.90
CA ALA A 25 7.36 0.09 -3.29
C ALA A 25 7.27 1.36 -4.14
N ALA A 26 6.67 2.43 -3.60
CA ALA A 26 6.55 3.70 -4.30
C ALA A 26 7.93 4.35 -4.55
N VAL A 27 8.82 4.27 -3.57
CA VAL A 27 10.21 4.76 -3.73
C VAL A 27 10.91 4.02 -4.85
N ARG A 28 10.61 2.73 -5.04
CA ARG A 28 11.20 1.93 -6.12
C ARG A 28 10.53 2.12 -7.49
N GLY A 29 9.51 2.96 -7.57
CA GLY A 29 8.91 3.36 -8.83
C GLY A 29 7.57 2.72 -9.17
N TYR A 30 6.98 1.94 -8.25
CA TYR A 30 5.66 1.36 -8.45
C TYR A 30 4.56 2.37 -8.11
N ASP A 31 3.46 2.30 -8.84
CA ASP A 31 2.22 2.93 -8.42
C ASP A 31 1.59 2.07 -7.33
N VAL A 32 1.08 2.71 -6.29
CA VAL A 32 0.62 2.02 -5.10
C VAL A 32 -0.78 2.48 -4.73
N VAL A 33 -1.65 1.51 -4.46
CA VAL A 33 -2.97 1.76 -3.88
C VAL A 33 -3.01 1.10 -2.50
N LEU A 34 -3.41 1.85 -1.49
CA LEU A 34 -3.64 1.35 -0.14
C LEU A 34 -5.14 1.25 0.10
N HIS A 35 -5.60 0.06 0.42
CA HIS A 35 -6.98 -0.19 0.81
C HIS A 35 -7.08 -0.56 2.28
N ASP A 36 -8.08 -0.05 2.98
CA ASP A 36 -8.48 -0.51 4.30
C ASP A 36 -9.98 -0.33 4.44
N ALA A 37 -10.64 -1.31 5.07
CA ALA A 37 -12.06 -1.25 5.35
C ALA A 37 -12.40 -0.19 6.41
N ARG A 38 -11.41 0.27 7.17
CA ARG A 38 -11.57 1.28 8.21
C ARG A 38 -11.06 2.63 7.71
N PRO A 39 -11.95 3.63 7.54
CA PRO A 39 -11.54 4.95 7.05
C PRO A 39 -10.47 5.62 7.92
N GLU A 40 -10.52 5.43 9.24
CA GLU A 40 -9.53 5.99 10.16
C GLU A 40 -8.12 5.48 9.88
N ASN A 41 -7.96 4.26 9.38
CA ASN A 41 -6.65 3.75 9.00
C ASN A 41 -6.12 4.46 7.76
N LEU A 42 -6.99 4.77 6.80
CA LEU A 42 -6.60 5.54 5.61
C LEU A 42 -6.24 6.97 5.95
N ASP A 43 -6.95 7.58 6.89
CA ASP A 43 -6.67 8.95 7.35
C ASP A 43 -5.29 9.06 8.01
N ALA A 44 -4.81 7.98 8.62
CA ALA A 44 -3.53 7.95 9.30
C ALA A 44 -2.33 7.66 8.37
N VAL A 45 -2.58 7.30 7.11
CA VAL A 45 -1.51 6.87 6.17
C VAL A 45 -0.45 7.95 5.98
N ALA A 46 -0.85 9.20 5.78
CA ALA A 46 0.10 10.29 5.56
C ALA A 46 1.06 10.47 6.73
N HIS A 47 0.54 10.39 7.96
CA HIS A 47 1.35 10.49 9.17
C HIS A 47 2.34 9.32 9.29
N HIS A 48 1.89 8.09 9.06
CA HIS A 48 2.75 6.92 9.07
C HIS A 48 3.83 7.01 7.99
N HIS A 49 3.47 7.46 6.79
CA HIS A 49 4.44 7.65 5.72
C HIS A 49 5.48 8.69 6.07
N ASP A 50 5.11 9.78 6.74
CA ASP A 50 6.07 10.80 7.17
C ASP A 50 7.11 10.21 8.14
N GLU A 51 6.67 9.42 9.12
CA GLU A 51 7.57 8.78 10.07
C GLU A 51 8.49 7.77 9.38
N ILE A 52 7.94 6.93 8.52
CA ILE A 52 8.70 5.90 7.80
C ILE A 52 9.70 6.56 6.84
N ALA A 53 9.30 7.60 6.14
CA ALA A 53 10.17 8.34 5.23
C ALA A 53 11.37 8.93 5.95
N ALA A 54 11.16 9.54 7.11
CA ALA A 54 12.24 10.08 7.93
C ALA A 54 13.24 9.01 8.33
N PHE A 55 12.75 7.83 8.73
CA PHE A 55 13.60 6.69 9.07
C PHE A 55 14.40 6.20 7.86
N LEU A 56 13.75 6.02 6.70
CA LEU A 56 14.41 5.53 5.48
C LEU A 56 15.53 6.47 5.03
N VAL A 57 15.33 7.77 5.13
CA VAL A 57 16.35 8.76 4.80
C VAL A 57 17.50 8.71 5.81
N GLU A 58 17.18 8.60 7.10
CA GLU A 58 18.19 8.54 8.16
C GLU A 58 19.11 7.34 8.01
N VAL A 59 18.59 6.17 7.66
CA VAL A 59 19.41 4.95 7.49
C VAL A 59 20.07 4.85 6.11
N GLY A 60 19.84 5.83 5.23
CA GLY A 60 20.47 5.85 3.90
C GLY A 60 19.83 4.94 2.86
N PHE A 61 18.60 4.47 3.09
CA PHE A 61 17.88 3.65 2.11
C PHE A 61 17.51 4.46 0.86
N CYS A 62 17.13 5.71 1.04
CA CYS A 62 16.82 6.63 -0.05
C CYS A 62 17.08 8.07 0.38
N GLY A 63 17.07 9.00 -0.57
CA GLY A 63 17.19 10.43 -0.29
C GLY A 63 15.83 11.11 -0.17
N PRO A 64 15.81 12.38 0.30
CA PRO A 64 14.57 13.16 0.38
C PRO A 64 13.87 13.34 -0.97
N ASP A 65 14.63 13.44 -2.06
CA ASP A 65 14.09 13.59 -3.40
C ASP A 65 13.36 12.31 -3.86
N ASP A 66 13.85 11.14 -3.44
CA ASP A 66 13.21 9.87 -3.74
C ASP A 66 11.84 9.77 -3.07
N VAL A 67 11.75 10.25 -1.82
CA VAL A 67 10.47 10.29 -1.09
C VAL A 67 9.50 11.25 -1.78
N ALA A 68 9.98 12.43 -2.16
CA ALA A 68 9.15 13.43 -2.84
C ALA A 68 8.59 12.88 -4.15
N ALA A 69 9.38 12.13 -4.91
CA ALA A 69 8.96 11.49 -6.16
C ALA A 69 7.98 10.33 -5.92
N ALA A 70 8.07 9.66 -4.78
CA ALA A 70 7.21 8.51 -4.44
C ALA A 70 5.79 8.93 -4.08
N ARG A 71 5.60 10.04 -3.39
CA ARG A 71 4.30 10.46 -2.85
C ARG A 71 3.19 10.53 -3.90
N PRO A 72 3.39 11.10 -5.11
CA PRO A 72 2.35 11.12 -6.14
C PRO A 72 1.95 9.75 -6.67
N ARG A 73 2.77 8.72 -6.43
CA ARG A 73 2.49 7.34 -6.85
C ARG A 73 1.57 6.61 -5.89
N ILE A 74 1.30 7.18 -4.71
CA ILE A 74 0.53 6.55 -3.65
C ILE A 74 -0.87 7.13 -3.61
N SER A 75 -1.87 6.26 -3.63
CA SER A 75 -3.27 6.63 -3.44
C SER A 75 -3.92 5.71 -2.42
N THR A 76 -5.04 6.14 -1.86
CA THR A 76 -5.83 5.35 -0.92
C THR A 76 -7.21 5.11 -1.52
N GLU A 77 -7.80 3.96 -1.23
CA GLU A 77 -9.12 3.59 -1.71
C GLU A 77 -9.85 2.76 -0.65
N SER A 78 -11.02 3.21 -0.26
CA SER A 78 -11.85 2.50 0.72
C SER A 78 -12.72 1.40 0.09
N ASP A 79 -12.95 1.46 -1.22
CA ASP A 79 -13.72 0.46 -1.96
C ASP A 79 -12.76 -0.60 -2.53
N LEU A 80 -12.92 -1.85 -2.08
CA LEU A 80 -12.01 -2.92 -2.49
C LEU A 80 -12.12 -3.23 -3.99
N GLU A 81 -13.31 -3.17 -4.56
CA GLU A 81 -13.50 -3.44 -6.00
C GLU A 81 -12.75 -2.42 -6.85
N ARG A 82 -12.81 -1.14 -6.47
CA ARG A 82 -12.05 -0.09 -7.16
C ARG A 82 -10.55 -0.26 -6.97
N ALA A 83 -10.14 -0.62 -5.75
CA ALA A 83 -8.73 -0.84 -5.45
C ALA A 83 -8.12 -1.96 -6.29
N VAL A 84 -8.88 -3.04 -6.50
CA VAL A 84 -8.42 -4.21 -7.25
C VAL A 84 -8.42 -3.95 -8.76
N ALA A 85 -9.28 -3.08 -9.27
CA ALA A 85 -9.53 -2.92 -10.70
C ALA A 85 -8.26 -2.69 -11.54
N ASP A 86 -7.32 -1.90 -11.04
CA ASP A 86 -6.09 -1.57 -11.77
C ASP A 86 -4.83 -2.24 -11.19
N ALA A 87 -4.99 -3.13 -10.20
CA ALA A 87 -3.84 -3.76 -9.54
C ALA A 87 -3.27 -4.90 -10.37
N ASP A 88 -1.94 -4.89 -10.53
CA ASP A 88 -1.19 -5.99 -11.13
C ASP A 88 -0.78 -7.02 -10.08
N LEU A 89 -0.56 -6.57 -8.85
CA LEU A 89 -0.16 -7.41 -7.73
C LEU A 89 -0.91 -6.96 -6.47
N VAL A 90 -1.34 -7.92 -5.67
CA VAL A 90 -2.03 -7.66 -4.40
C VAL A 90 -1.21 -8.21 -3.25
N SER A 91 -0.93 -7.36 -2.26
CA SER A 91 -0.26 -7.73 -1.02
C SER A 91 -1.20 -7.47 0.17
N GLU A 92 -1.35 -8.45 1.04
CA GLU A 92 -2.21 -8.35 2.22
C GLU A 92 -1.39 -8.06 3.47
N SER A 93 -1.84 -7.06 4.23
CA SER A 93 -1.26 -6.70 5.53
C SER A 93 -2.37 -6.48 6.56
N VAL A 94 -3.38 -7.35 6.54
CA VAL A 94 -4.46 -7.33 7.52
C VAL A 94 -4.06 -8.14 8.75
N PHE A 95 -4.54 -7.70 9.92
CA PHE A 95 -4.33 -8.42 11.15
C PHE A 95 -4.93 -9.83 11.09
N GLU A 96 -4.39 -10.74 11.92
CA GLU A 96 -4.84 -12.11 12.00
C GLU A 96 -6.23 -12.26 12.62
N ASP A 97 -7.23 -11.74 11.93
CA ASP A 97 -8.61 -12.09 12.12
C ASP A 97 -8.98 -13.02 10.96
N LEU A 98 -9.13 -14.30 11.24
CA LEU A 98 -9.42 -15.29 10.20
C LEU A 98 -10.71 -14.98 9.44
N ALA A 99 -11.71 -14.44 10.12
CA ALA A 99 -12.96 -14.06 9.47
C ALA A 99 -12.73 -12.90 8.50
N LEU A 100 -11.97 -11.87 8.93
CA LEU A 100 -11.64 -10.73 8.08
C LEU A 100 -10.82 -11.17 6.87
N LYS A 101 -9.81 -12.01 7.06
CA LYS A 101 -9.01 -12.55 5.96
C LYS A 101 -9.87 -13.31 4.96
N ARG A 102 -10.79 -14.14 5.42
CA ARG A 102 -11.70 -14.87 4.53
C ARG A 102 -12.57 -13.93 3.73
N ASP A 103 -13.09 -12.87 4.36
CA ASP A 103 -13.93 -11.89 3.69
C ASP A 103 -13.13 -11.11 2.63
N VAL A 104 -11.90 -10.74 2.93
CA VAL A 104 -11.01 -10.07 1.98
C VAL A 104 -10.72 -10.98 0.79
N HIS A 105 -10.34 -12.24 1.02
CA HIS A 105 -10.08 -13.19 -0.07
C HIS A 105 -11.31 -13.42 -0.93
N ARG A 106 -12.47 -13.54 -0.31
CA ARG A 106 -13.73 -13.70 -1.06
C ARG A 106 -14.01 -12.49 -1.94
N ALA A 107 -13.82 -11.29 -1.43
CA ALA A 107 -14.02 -10.07 -2.19
C ALA A 107 -13.02 -9.96 -3.35
N LEU A 108 -11.77 -10.34 -3.15
CA LEU A 108 -10.75 -10.36 -4.20
C LEU A 108 -11.11 -11.35 -5.32
N ASP A 109 -11.62 -12.53 -4.96
CA ASP A 109 -12.04 -13.52 -5.94
C ASP A 109 -13.24 -13.06 -6.77
N GLN A 110 -14.07 -12.18 -6.23
CA GLN A 110 -15.26 -11.63 -6.90
C GLN A 110 -14.96 -10.35 -7.68
N ALA A 111 -13.88 -9.70 -7.35
CA ALA A 111 -13.46 -8.46 -8.02
C ALA A 111 -12.63 -8.77 -9.26
#